data_4cbe2bd70115703f1e276fe7af3a907f
#
_entry.id   4cbe2bd70115703f1e276fe7af3a907f
#
_cell.length_a   1.000
_cell.length_b   1.000
_cell.length_c   1.000
_cell.angle_alpha   90.00
_cell.angle_beta   90.00
_cell.angle_gamma   90.00
#
_symmetry.space_group_name_H-M   'P 1'
#
loop_
_entity.id
_entity.type
_entity.pdbx_description
1 polymer ?
#
loop_
_entity_poly.entity_id
_entity_poly.type
_entity_poly.pdbx_seq_one_letter_code
_entity_poly.pdbx_strand_id
1 'polypeptide(L)'
;MEWYPVPDLQYNGQTFIKRIKVGGKVLCLVSYEGEVFALGAKCPHAGGDLTQGWCNEGKLVCPIHRYSFDLKTGKGSPGQNDYIDSYPVEIRDNSVYIGITSFWERFKQAFK
;
A
#
# COMPACT_ATOMS: atom_id res chain seq x y z
N MET A 1 -5.97 -6.37 -14.92
CA MET A 1 -5.21 -5.44 -14.02
C MET A 1 -4.64 -4.32 -14.85
N GLU A 2 -4.83 -3.11 -14.42
CA GLU A 2 -4.26 -1.95 -15.10
C GLU A 2 -3.14 -1.36 -14.24
N TRP A 3 -2.10 -0.88 -14.90
CA TRP A 3 -0.94 -0.28 -14.25
C TRP A 3 -0.99 1.24 -14.37
N TYR A 4 -0.93 1.92 -13.23
CA TYR A 4 -1.04 3.37 -13.15
C TYR A 4 0.29 3.95 -12.68
N PRO A 5 0.84 4.94 -13.42
CA PRO A 5 2.05 5.61 -12.94
C PRO A 5 1.75 6.51 -11.75
N VAL A 6 2.68 6.57 -10.81
CA VAL A 6 2.62 7.54 -9.72
C VAL A 6 3.17 8.85 -10.24
N PRO A 7 2.35 9.93 -10.30
CA PRO A 7 2.81 11.20 -10.86
C PRO A 7 3.88 11.86 -9.99
N ASP A 8 4.80 12.55 -10.65
CA ASP A 8 5.82 13.39 -10.02
C ASP A 8 6.74 12.65 -9.03
N LEU A 9 6.90 11.34 -9.21
CA LEU A 9 7.79 10.54 -8.36
C LEU A 9 8.88 9.90 -9.20
N GLN A 10 10.13 10.26 -8.90
CA GLN A 10 11.31 9.57 -9.42
C GLN A 10 11.87 8.73 -8.28
N TYR A 11 11.89 7.41 -8.46
CA TYR A 11 12.39 6.51 -7.44
C TYR A 11 13.88 6.28 -7.62
N ASN A 12 14.65 6.55 -6.56
CA ASN A 12 16.09 6.34 -6.54
C ASN A 12 16.57 5.63 -5.27
N GLY A 13 15.70 4.84 -4.66
CA GLY A 13 16.03 4.11 -3.45
C GLY A 13 15.75 4.85 -2.16
N GLN A 14 15.21 6.07 -2.24
CA GLN A 14 14.94 6.85 -1.02
C GLN A 14 13.83 6.21 -0.18
N THR A 15 13.92 6.36 1.13
CA THR A 15 12.91 5.88 2.08
C THR A 15 11.83 6.94 2.27
N PHE A 16 10.57 6.53 2.16
CA PHE A 16 9.45 7.47 2.34
C PHE A 16 8.15 6.74 2.66
N ILE A 17 7.19 7.50 3.18
CA ILE A 17 5.79 7.11 3.25
C ILE A 17 5.02 8.28 2.64
N LYS A 18 4.24 8.01 1.59
CA LYS A 18 3.51 9.05 0.85
C LYS A 18 2.07 8.66 0.63
N ARG A 19 1.19 9.63 0.74
CA ARG A 19 -0.20 9.49 0.31
C ARG A 19 -0.26 9.77 -1.18
N ILE A 20 -0.81 8.82 -1.93
CA ILE A 20 -0.97 8.98 -3.39
C ILE A 20 -2.41 8.71 -3.78
N LYS A 21 -2.79 9.25 -4.94
CA LYS A 21 -4.09 8.93 -5.54
C LYS A 21 -3.86 8.46 -6.96
N VAL A 22 -4.18 7.20 -7.23
CA VAL A 22 -4.04 6.60 -8.54
C VAL A 22 -5.26 5.73 -8.83
N GLY A 23 -5.73 5.73 -10.09
CA GLY A 23 -6.87 4.91 -10.48
C GLY A 23 -8.12 5.17 -9.65
N GLY A 24 -8.31 6.39 -9.15
CA GLY A 24 -9.44 6.74 -8.29
C GLY A 24 -9.33 6.27 -6.84
N LYS A 25 -8.19 5.69 -6.46
CA LYS A 25 -7.98 5.18 -5.10
C LYS A 25 -6.91 5.99 -4.39
N VAL A 26 -7.13 6.21 -3.08
CA VAL A 26 -6.13 6.82 -2.21
C VAL A 26 -5.34 5.70 -1.54
N LEU A 27 -4.04 5.70 -1.73
CA LEU A 27 -3.15 4.65 -1.25
C LEU A 27 -2.01 5.23 -0.44
N CYS A 28 -1.41 4.36 0.37
CA CYS A 28 -0.17 4.63 1.09
C CYS A 28 0.98 3.99 0.32
N LEU A 29 1.87 4.80 -0.21
CA LEU A 29 3.06 4.32 -0.91
C LEU A 29 4.23 4.36 0.05
N VAL A 30 4.86 3.21 0.26
CA VAL A 30 5.94 3.06 1.24
C VAL A 30 7.19 2.58 0.54
N SER A 31 8.30 3.26 0.76
CA SER A 31 9.62 2.77 0.39
C SER A 31 10.38 2.45 1.67
N TYR A 32 10.77 1.19 1.82
CA TYR A 32 11.39 0.68 3.03
C TYR A 32 12.42 -0.38 2.66
N GLU A 33 13.64 -0.17 3.11
CA GLU A 33 14.77 -1.09 2.87
C GLU A 33 14.93 -1.49 1.39
N GLY A 34 14.83 -0.50 0.50
CA GLY A 34 15.07 -0.71 -0.92
C GLY A 34 13.91 -1.31 -1.68
N GLU A 35 12.77 -1.52 -1.05
CA GLU A 35 11.56 -2.02 -1.70
C GLU A 35 10.41 -1.03 -1.60
N VAL A 36 9.54 -1.03 -2.60
CA VAL A 36 8.38 -0.13 -2.63
C VAL A 36 7.10 -0.96 -2.51
N PHE A 37 6.22 -0.51 -1.62
CA PHE A 37 4.95 -1.17 -1.34
C PHE A 37 3.80 -0.19 -1.51
N ALA A 38 2.67 -0.67 -2.04
CA ALA A 38 1.44 0.12 -2.13
C ALA A 38 0.36 -0.57 -1.31
N LEU A 39 -0.19 0.16 -0.37
CA LEU A 39 -1.14 -0.38 0.61
C LEU A 39 -2.33 0.56 0.75
N GLY A 40 -3.42 0.07 1.34
CA GLY A 40 -4.53 0.93 1.71
C GLY A 40 -4.06 2.00 2.68
N ALA A 41 -4.64 3.19 2.59
CA ALA A 41 -4.18 4.35 3.36
C ALA A 41 -4.89 4.51 4.70
N LYS A 42 -5.93 3.71 4.97
CA LYS A 42 -6.76 3.88 6.15
C LYS A 42 -6.72 2.63 7.04
N CYS A 43 -6.48 2.85 8.33
CA CYS A 43 -6.50 1.76 9.30
C CYS A 43 -7.95 1.29 9.50
N PRO A 44 -8.23 -0.03 9.32
CA PRO A 44 -9.60 -0.53 9.41
C PRO A 44 -10.21 -0.46 10.81
N HIS A 45 -9.39 -0.47 11.85
CA HIS A 45 -9.90 -0.38 13.23
C HIS A 45 -10.18 1.05 13.65
N ALA A 46 -9.20 1.91 13.50
CA ALA A 46 -9.25 3.23 14.08
C ALA A 46 -9.61 4.32 13.06
N GLY A 47 -9.66 3.98 11.78
CA GLY A 47 -9.88 4.98 10.73
C GLY A 47 -8.71 5.94 10.57
N GLY A 48 -7.57 5.64 11.20
CA GLY A 48 -6.40 6.50 11.16
C GLY A 48 -5.74 6.53 9.80
N ASP A 49 -5.04 7.62 9.52
CA ASP A 49 -4.29 7.79 8.29
C ASP A 49 -2.94 7.09 8.41
N LEU A 50 -2.79 5.98 7.69
CA LEU A 50 -1.56 5.18 7.72
C LEU A 50 -0.36 5.94 7.14
N THR A 51 -0.59 6.96 6.32
CA THR A 51 0.51 7.78 5.79
C THR A 51 1.15 8.65 6.87
N GLN A 52 0.51 8.80 8.02
CA GLN A 52 1.07 9.52 9.18
C GLN A 52 1.77 8.59 10.16
N GLY A 53 1.78 7.29 9.86
CA GLY A 53 2.45 6.30 10.68
C GLY A 53 3.93 6.14 10.35
N TRP A 54 4.47 5.00 10.69
CA TRP A 54 5.89 4.71 10.47
C TRP A 54 6.08 3.23 10.16
N CYS A 55 7.28 2.87 9.71
CA CYS A 55 7.65 1.49 9.45
C CYS A 55 8.50 0.94 10.60
N ASN A 56 8.24 -0.29 10.97
CA ASN A 56 9.02 -0.99 11.99
C ASN A 56 9.07 -2.48 11.67
N GLU A 57 10.27 -3.00 11.50
CA GLU A 57 10.50 -4.42 11.26
C GLU A 57 9.63 -5.01 10.14
N GLY A 58 9.56 -4.30 8.99
CA GLY A 58 8.79 -4.76 7.83
C GLY A 58 7.30 -4.55 7.93
N LYS A 59 6.84 -3.74 8.89
CA LYS A 59 5.42 -3.47 9.09
C LYS A 59 5.14 -1.98 9.05
N LEU A 60 3.96 -1.63 8.56
CA LEU A 60 3.43 -0.27 8.60
C LEU A 60 2.60 -0.11 9.87
N VAL A 61 2.93 0.86 10.70
CA VAL A 61 2.31 1.06 12.01
C VAL A 61 1.37 2.26 11.98
N CYS A 62 0.12 2.04 12.36
CA CYS A 62 -0.88 3.09 12.47
C CYS A 62 -0.56 3.98 13.69
N PRO A 63 -0.62 5.32 13.54
CA PRO A 63 -0.33 6.21 14.68
C PRO A 63 -1.39 6.14 15.78
N ILE A 64 -2.58 5.62 15.47
CA ILE A 64 -3.64 5.47 16.46
C ILE A 64 -3.64 4.02 16.95
N HIS A 65 -3.43 3.81 18.25
CA HIS A 65 -3.40 2.51 18.91
C HIS A 65 -2.33 1.55 18.39
N ARG A 66 -1.44 2.00 17.50
CA ARG A 66 -0.28 1.23 17.01
C ARG A 66 -0.64 -0.12 16.37
N TYR A 67 -1.77 -0.21 15.71
CA TYR A 67 -2.03 -1.37 14.85
C TYR A 67 -0.98 -1.44 13.75
N SER A 68 -0.53 -2.65 13.43
CA SER A 68 0.53 -2.82 12.43
C SER A 68 0.12 -3.83 11.36
N PHE A 69 0.64 -3.61 10.16
CA PHE A 69 0.29 -4.41 8.98
C PHE A 69 1.56 -4.74 8.21
N ASP A 70 1.64 -5.99 7.76
CA ASP A 70 2.78 -6.45 6.97
C ASP A 70 2.87 -5.66 5.67
N LEU A 71 4.06 -5.15 5.35
CA LEU A 71 4.26 -4.33 4.14
C LEU A 71 4.03 -5.11 2.85
N LYS A 72 4.34 -6.40 2.84
CA LYS A 72 4.21 -7.22 1.63
C LYS A 72 2.79 -7.70 1.37
N THR A 73 2.05 -8.02 2.43
CA THR A 73 0.74 -8.66 2.31
C THR A 73 -0.42 -7.81 2.75
N GLY A 74 -0.17 -6.79 3.58
CA GLY A 74 -1.23 -6.00 4.20
C GLY A 74 -1.89 -6.67 5.40
N LYS A 75 -1.44 -7.87 5.76
CA LYS A 75 -2.04 -8.63 6.86
C LYS A 75 -1.72 -7.98 8.19
N GLY A 76 -2.74 -7.85 9.05
CA GLY A 76 -2.55 -7.35 10.40
C GLY A 76 -1.73 -8.29 11.26
N SER A 77 -1.07 -7.73 12.28
CA SER A 77 -0.26 -8.50 13.22
C SER A 77 -1.11 -9.50 13.99
N PRO A 78 -0.51 -10.59 14.51
CA PRO A 78 -1.24 -11.60 15.24
C PRO A 78 -2.12 -11.00 16.34
N GLY A 79 -3.38 -11.43 16.39
CA GLY A 79 -4.34 -10.93 17.36
C GLY A 79 -5.21 -9.78 16.87
N GLN A 80 -4.87 -9.14 15.76
CA GLN A 80 -5.68 -8.03 15.23
C GLN A 80 -6.88 -8.50 14.40
N ASN A 81 -6.76 -9.66 13.72
CA ASN A 81 -7.80 -10.23 12.87
C ASN A 81 -8.28 -9.28 11.76
N ASP A 82 -7.37 -8.54 11.17
CA ASP A 82 -7.69 -7.58 10.13
C ASP A 82 -6.61 -7.58 9.05
N TYR A 83 -6.84 -6.75 8.03
CA TYR A 83 -5.88 -6.53 6.95
C TYR A 83 -6.17 -5.20 6.26
N ILE A 84 -5.18 -4.71 5.53
CA ILE A 84 -5.36 -3.63 4.56
C ILE A 84 -5.04 -4.19 3.19
N ASP A 85 -5.59 -3.59 2.14
CA ASP A 85 -5.30 -4.04 0.78
C ASP A 85 -3.83 -3.77 0.46
N SER A 86 -3.23 -4.69 -0.28
CA SER A 86 -1.91 -4.50 -0.87
C SER A 86 -2.03 -4.57 -2.38
N TYR A 87 -1.20 -3.80 -3.06
CA TYR A 87 -1.25 -3.68 -4.52
C TYR A 87 0.12 -3.98 -5.09
N PRO A 88 0.20 -4.69 -6.23
CA PRO A 88 1.49 -4.93 -6.85
C PRO A 88 2.14 -3.63 -7.33
N VAL A 89 3.44 -3.57 -7.20
CA VAL A 89 4.25 -2.42 -7.59
C VAL A 89 5.27 -2.87 -8.61
N GLU A 90 5.46 -2.09 -9.66
CA GLU A 90 6.49 -2.31 -10.65
C GLU A 90 7.26 -1.02 -10.85
N ILE A 91 8.58 -1.13 -10.94
CA ILE A 91 9.45 0.03 -11.18
C ILE A 91 10.03 -0.11 -12.57
N ARG A 92 9.79 0.89 -13.42
CA ARG A 92 10.30 0.95 -14.79
C ARG A 92 10.99 2.29 -15.00
N ASP A 93 12.27 2.27 -15.36
CA ASP A 93 13.05 3.49 -15.62
C ASP A 93 12.90 4.54 -14.51
N ASN A 94 13.00 4.09 -13.25
CA ASN A 94 12.87 4.94 -12.06
C ASN A 94 11.46 5.49 -11.83
N SER A 95 10.48 5.08 -12.61
CA SER A 95 9.07 5.41 -12.39
C SER A 95 8.36 4.27 -11.67
N VAL A 96 7.46 4.61 -10.77
CA VAL A 96 6.71 3.64 -9.99
C VAL A 96 5.32 3.46 -10.60
N TYR A 97 4.93 2.21 -10.82
CA TYR A 97 3.61 1.85 -11.35
C TYR A 97 2.88 0.97 -10.34
N ILE A 98 1.60 1.25 -10.15
CA ILE A 98 0.74 0.50 -9.23
C ILE A 98 -0.27 -0.30 -10.03
N GLY A 99 -0.35 -1.59 -9.78
CA GLY A 99 -1.34 -2.46 -10.42
C GLY A 99 -2.66 -2.44 -9.66
N ILE A 100 -3.73 -2.06 -10.34
CA ILE A 100 -5.06 -2.00 -9.75
C ILE A 100 -5.99 -2.86 -10.58
N THR A 101 -6.65 -3.83 -9.93
CA THR A 101 -7.66 -4.66 -10.55
C THR A 101 -9.00 -3.93 -10.50
N SER A 102 -9.69 -3.83 -11.64
CA SER A 102 -11.01 -3.21 -11.67
C SER A 102 -12.02 -4.08 -10.91
N PHE A 103 -13.12 -3.45 -10.49
CA PHE A 103 -14.22 -4.18 -9.86
C PHE A 103 -14.68 -5.34 -10.74
N TRP A 104 -14.79 -5.11 -12.04
CA TRP A 104 -15.23 -6.14 -12.98
C TRP A 104 -14.27 -7.32 -13.05
N GLU A 105 -12.96 -7.07 -13.07
CA GLU A 105 -11.97 -8.13 -13.06
C GLU A 105 -12.01 -8.94 -11.78
N ARG A 106 -12.17 -8.28 -10.64
CA ARG A 106 -12.32 -8.94 -9.34
C ARG A 106 -13.56 -9.83 -9.31
N PHE A 107 -14.66 -9.33 -9.85
CA PHE A 107 -15.91 -10.08 -9.95
C PHE A 107 -15.74 -11.35 -10.78
N LYS A 108 -15.08 -11.25 -11.93
CA LYS A 108 -14.80 -12.41 -12.77
C LYS A 108 -13.95 -13.45 -12.06
N GLN A 109 -12.95 -13.02 -11.33
CA GLN A 109 -12.05 -13.91 -10.61
C GLN A 109 -12.77 -14.69 -9.50
N ALA A 110 -13.76 -14.07 -8.88
CA ALA A 110 -14.52 -14.70 -7.80
C ALA A 110 -15.34 -15.90 -8.27
N PHE A 111 -15.61 -16.01 -9.56
CA PHE A 111 -16.41 -17.09 -10.14
C PHE A 111 -15.62 -18.11 -10.95
N LYS A 112 -14.31 -18.08 -10.84
CA LYS A 112 -13.47 -19.09 -11.51
C LYS A 112 -13.27 -20.32 -10.65
#